data_2f34230893f01784ca8e52640d320387
#
_entry.id   2f34230893f01784ca8e52640d320387
#
_cell.length_a   1.000
_cell.length_b   1.000
_cell.length_c   1.000
_cell.angle_alpha   90.00
_cell.angle_beta   90.00
_cell.angle_gamma   90.00
#
_symmetry.space_group_name_H-M   'P 1'
#
loop_
_entity.id
_entity.type
_entity.pdbx_description
1 polymer ?
#
loop_
_entity_poly.entity_id
_entity_poly.type
_entity_poly.pdbx_seq_one_letter_code
_entity_poly.pdbx_strand_id
1 'polypeptide(L)' 'MEPLPWALRKIIDTAIELQASGCTNASTGEHIAAAFVLNRQDRLPDTERDLIKAWDSLGHTWQAHVRCIKRDYLHLIDAG' A
#
# COMPACT_ATOMS: atom_id res chain seq x y z
N MET A 1 -21.43 -0.91 -11.70
CA MET A 1 -20.21 -1.27 -10.98
C MET A 1 -19.94 -0.22 -9.90
N GLU A 2 -19.74 -0.65 -8.68
CA GLU A 2 -19.49 0.28 -7.59
C GLU A 2 -18.06 0.79 -7.65
N PRO A 3 -17.86 2.09 -7.39
CA PRO A 3 -16.51 2.62 -7.32
C PRO A 3 -15.77 2.07 -6.11
N LEU A 4 -14.45 1.99 -6.22
CA LEU A 4 -13.62 1.58 -5.08
C LEU A 4 -13.76 2.57 -3.93
N PRO A 5 -13.79 2.10 -2.68
CA PRO A 5 -13.70 3.01 -1.55
C PRO A 5 -12.47 3.90 -1.68
N TRP A 6 -12.61 5.14 -1.25
CA TRP A 6 -11.55 6.14 -1.39
C TRP A 6 -10.21 5.67 -0.79
N ALA A 7 -10.27 5.05 0.39
CA ALA A 7 -9.05 4.60 1.06
C ALA A 7 -8.31 3.53 0.26
N LEU A 8 -9.05 2.58 -0.32
CA LEU A 8 -8.44 1.52 -1.14
C LEU A 8 -7.82 2.10 -2.39
N ARG A 9 -8.52 3.02 -3.04
CA ARG A 9 -8.02 3.65 -4.25
C ARG A 9 -6.74 4.42 -3.99
N LYS A 10 -6.66 5.11 -2.84
CA LYS A 10 -5.47 5.86 -2.45
C LYS A 10 -4.27 4.93 -2.32
N ILE A 11 -4.46 3.79 -1.67
CA ILE A 11 -3.39 2.82 -1.50
C ILE A 11 -2.95 2.23 -2.85
N ILE A 12 -3.91 1.91 -3.70
CA ILE A 12 -3.62 1.36 -5.03
C ILE A 12 -2.82 2.37 -5.86
N ASP A 13 -3.25 3.63 -5.88
CA ASP A 13 -2.55 4.68 -6.61
C ASP A 13 -1.12 4.86 -6.09
N THR A 14 -0.94 4.82 -4.76
CA THR A 14 0.38 4.91 -4.15
C THR A 14 1.25 3.72 -4.53
N ALA A 15 0.67 2.53 -4.55
CA ALA A 15 1.41 1.32 -4.94
C ALA A 15 1.87 1.39 -6.40
N ILE A 16 1.01 1.87 -7.29
CA ILE A 16 1.36 2.04 -8.70
C ILE A 16 2.52 3.04 -8.83
N GLU A 17 2.45 4.14 -8.10
CA GLU A 17 3.50 5.16 -8.11
C GLU A 17 4.83 4.60 -7.60
N LEU A 18 4.80 3.87 -6.49
CA LEU A 18 6.00 3.25 -5.93
C LEU A 18 6.60 2.22 -6.89
N GLN A 19 5.76 1.44 -7.54
CA GLN A 19 6.22 0.42 -8.48
C GLN A 19 6.88 1.06 -9.70
N ALA A 20 6.34 2.17 -10.16
CA ALA A 20 6.83 2.84 -11.36
C ALA A 20 8.11 3.65 -11.11
N SER A 21 8.18 4.38 -10.01
CA SER A 21 9.27 5.33 -9.77
C SER A 21 10.09 5.06 -8.51
N GLY A 22 9.58 4.23 -7.62
CA GLY A 22 10.26 3.92 -6.37
C GLY A 22 10.07 4.96 -5.27
N CYS A 23 9.30 6.01 -5.51
CA CYS A 23 9.03 7.03 -4.51
C CYS A 23 7.61 7.55 -4.65
N THR A 24 7.12 8.21 -3.61
CA THR A 24 5.77 8.75 -3.57
C THR A 24 5.70 9.92 -2.61
N ASN A 25 4.76 10.83 -2.87
CA ASN A 25 4.45 11.94 -1.97
C ASN A 25 3.29 11.62 -1.02
N ALA A 26 2.82 10.40 -1.00
CA ALA A 26 1.73 9.98 -0.13
C ALA A 26 2.15 10.05 1.34
N SER A 27 1.17 10.03 2.24
CA SER A 27 1.43 10.02 3.68
C SER A 27 2.21 8.76 4.07
N THR A 28 2.84 8.79 5.24
CA THR A 28 3.60 7.64 5.74
C THR A 28 2.74 6.38 5.80
N GLY A 29 1.51 6.50 6.29
CA GLY A 29 0.59 5.36 6.36
C GLY A 29 0.27 4.78 4.99
N GLU A 30 -0.03 5.63 4.03
CA GLU A 30 -0.31 5.19 2.67
C GLU A 30 0.91 4.54 2.03
N HIS A 31 2.08 5.11 2.26
CA HIS A 31 3.35 4.58 1.75
C HIS A 31 3.61 3.17 2.30
N ILE A 32 3.45 3.00 3.61
CA ILE A 32 3.64 1.70 4.27
C ILE A 32 2.63 0.69 3.72
N ALA A 33 1.35 1.06 3.65
CA ALA A 33 0.31 0.17 3.12
C ALA A 33 0.62 -0.26 1.69
N ALA A 34 1.05 0.66 0.85
CA ALA A 34 1.39 0.37 -0.54
C ALA A 34 2.58 -0.59 -0.63
N ALA A 35 3.60 -0.41 0.22
CA ALA A 35 4.75 -1.31 0.24
C ALA A 35 4.34 -2.74 0.60
N PHE A 36 3.43 -2.90 1.55
CA PHE A 36 2.91 -4.22 1.90
C PHE A 36 2.07 -4.82 0.77
N VAL A 37 1.26 -4.00 0.10
CA VAL A 37 0.49 -4.46 -1.05
C VAL A 37 1.41 -4.99 -2.16
N LEU A 38 2.53 -4.32 -2.39
CA LEU A 38 3.52 -4.73 -3.39
C LEU A 38 4.39 -5.89 -2.92
N ASN A 39 4.35 -6.22 -1.63
CA ASN A 39 5.23 -7.22 -1.04
C ASN A 39 6.70 -6.80 -1.14
N ARG A 40 6.98 -5.50 -1.07
CA ARG A 40 8.30 -4.93 -1.29
C ARG A 40 8.79 -4.20 -0.05
N GLN A 41 9.58 -4.89 0.77
CA GLN A 41 10.19 -4.30 1.96
C GLN A 41 11.10 -3.11 1.61
N ASP A 42 11.77 -3.18 0.47
CA ASP A 42 12.65 -2.12 0.01
C ASP A 42 11.91 -0.82 -0.34
N ARG A 43 10.59 -0.87 -0.42
CA ARG A 43 9.78 0.32 -0.69
C ARG A 43 9.22 0.98 0.56
N LEU A 44 9.49 0.43 1.74
CA LEU A 44 9.10 1.07 2.99
C LEU A 44 9.86 2.39 3.18
N PRO A 45 9.25 3.36 3.90
CA PRO A 45 9.99 4.58 4.25
C PRO A 45 11.26 4.26 5.04
N ASP A 46 12.28 5.09 4.91
CA ASP A 46 13.55 4.87 5.59
C ASP A 46 13.41 4.75 7.10
N THR A 47 12.42 5.42 7.68
CA THR A 47 12.16 5.40 9.11
C THR A 47 11.40 4.17 9.58
N GLU A 48 10.86 3.37 8.65
CA GLU A 48 9.96 2.26 8.97
C GLU A 48 10.42 0.98 8.26
N ARG A 49 11.68 0.61 8.48
CA ARG A 49 12.25 -0.58 7.83
C ARG A 49 11.92 -1.89 8.54
N ASP A 50 11.46 -1.81 9.79
CA ASP A 50 11.05 -3.00 10.52
C ASP A 50 9.63 -3.39 10.10
N LEU A 51 9.48 -4.56 9.49
CA LEU A 51 8.20 -5.01 8.95
C LEU A 51 7.12 -5.13 10.03
N ILE A 52 7.49 -5.64 11.20
CA ILE A 52 6.52 -5.83 12.29
C ILE A 52 6.04 -4.47 12.79
N LYS A 53 6.95 -3.55 13.03
CA LYS A 53 6.59 -2.22 13.48
C LYS A 53 5.79 -1.46 12.44
N ALA A 54 6.18 -1.55 11.18
CA ALA A 54 5.46 -0.89 10.10
C ALA A 54 4.03 -1.41 10.00
N TRP A 55 3.84 -2.72 10.08
CA TRP A 55 2.53 -3.33 10.03
C TRP A 55 1.67 -2.91 11.21
N ASP A 56 2.25 -2.93 12.41
CA ASP A 56 1.52 -2.54 13.62
C ASP A 56 1.13 -1.05 13.58
N SER A 57 1.94 -0.21 12.98
CA SER A 57 1.67 1.22 12.92
C SER A 57 0.49 1.56 12.02
N LEU A 58 0.11 0.66 11.11
CA LEU A 58 -1.02 0.89 10.22
C LEU A 58 -2.36 0.90 10.95
N GLY A 59 -2.49 0.08 12.02
CA GLY A 59 -3.77 -0.09 12.69
C GLY A 59 -4.69 -1.05 11.94
N HIS A 60 -5.77 -1.45 12.61
CA HIS A 60 -6.65 -2.50 12.08
C HIS A 60 -7.31 -2.13 10.76
N THR A 61 -7.76 -0.89 10.62
CA THR A 61 -8.46 -0.46 9.42
C THR A 61 -7.57 -0.53 8.19
N TRP A 62 -6.36 0.00 8.30
CA TRP A 62 -5.42 -0.01 7.18
C TRP A 62 -4.93 -1.42 6.86
N GLN A 63 -4.73 -2.24 7.89
CA GLN A 63 -4.36 -3.64 7.69
C GLN A 63 -5.44 -4.39 6.91
N ALA A 64 -6.71 -4.11 7.24
CA ALA A 64 -7.83 -4.72 6.51
C ALA A 64 -7.84 -4.26 5.05
N HIS A 65 -7.55 -2.99 4.80
CA HIS A 65 -7.46 -2.47 3.43
C HIS A 65 -6.35 -3.16 2.63
N VAL A 66 -5.18 -3.35 3.24
CA VAL A 66 -4.07 -4.04 2.59
C VAL A 66 -4.47 -5.46 2.21
N ARG A 67 -5.08 -6.19 3.14
CA ARG A 67 -5.53 -7.56 2.88
C ARG A 67 -6.57 -7.61 1.76
N CYS A 68 -7.50 -6.67 1.77
CA CYS A 68 -8.54 -6.59 0.75
C CYS A 68 -7.94 -6.37 -0.64
N ILE A 69 -6.99 -5.45 -0.75
CA ILE A 69 -6.35 -5.15 -2.02
C ILE A 69 -5.55 -6.36 -2.52
N LYS A 70 -4.81 -7.00 -1.64
CA LYS A 70 -4.01 -8.17 -2.03
C LYS A 70 -4.89 -9.32 -2.48
N ARG A 71 -6.08 -9.45 -1.91
CA ARG A 71 -6.99 -10.53 -2.26
C ARG A 71 -7.77 -10.26 -3.56
N ASP A 72 -8.28 -9.03 -3.71
CA ASP A 72 -9.28 -8.74 -4.73
C ASP A 72 -8.83 -7.74 -5.80
N TYR A 73 -7.83 -6.91 -5.52
CA TYR A 73 -7.49 -5.79 -6.40
C TYR A 73 -6.03 -5.75 -6.85
N LEU A 74 -5.27 -6.80 -6.58
CA LEU A 74 -3.86 -6.83 -6.94
C LEU A 74 -3.66 -6.70 -8.45
N HIS A 75 -4.61 -7.20 -9.23
CA HIS A 75 -4.56 -7.11 -10.69
C HIS A 75 -4.56 -5.67 -11.20
N LEU A 76 -5.12 -4.73 -10.44
CA LEU A 76 -5.12 -3.33 -10.84
C LEU A 76 -3.71 -2.73 -10.78
N ILE A 77 -2.86 -3.27 -9.94
CA ILE A 77 -1.49 -2.80 -9.79
C ILE A 77 -0.56 -3.51 -10.78
N ASP A 78 -0.72 -4.82 -10.91
CA ASP A 78 0.14 -5.63 -11.76
C ASP A 78 -0.16 -5.48 -13.25
N ALA A 79 -1.29 -4.87 -13.60
CA ALA A 79 -1.68 -4.68 -14.98
C ALA A 79 -0.83 -3.63 -15.70
N GLY A 80 -0.04 -2.90 -14.95
CA GLY A 80 0.82 -1.87 -15.52
C GLY A 80 2.11 -2.43 -16.12
#